data_8e0c96da0c870ae85f59e157d6473a15
#
_entry.id   8e0c96da0c870ae85f59e157d6473a15
#
_cell.length_a   1.000
_cell.length_b   1.000
_cell.length_c   1.000
_cell.angle_alpha   90.00
_cell.angle_beta   90.00
_cell.angle_gamma   90.00
#
_symmetry.space_group_name_H-M   'P 1'
#
loop_
_entity.id
_entity.type
_entity.pdbx_description
1 polymer ?
#
loop_
_entity_poly.entity_id
_entity_poly.type
_entity_poly.pdbx_seq_one_letter_code
_entity_poly.pdbx_strand_id
1 'polypeptide(L)'
;MSQVLTVVRNAAASPLGETAPARLPIGEPIALAATGQAQTDDAVGASVGVWESSPGVFRRHLKNREFSHIVSGWCIFTPDGGEPVELRAGDAVLFPENCEGVWDIRESLRKTYILF
;
A
#
# COMPACT_ATOMS: atom_id res chain seq x y z
N MET A 1 -25.42 9.44 21.55
CA MET A 1 -24.80 8.83 20.34
C MET A 1 -23.30 8.71 20.57
N SER A 2 -22.76 7.52 20.44
CA SER A 2 -21.33 7.31 20.62
C SER A 2 -20.59 7.45 19.29
N GLN A 3 -19.37 7.95 19.36
CA GLN A 3 -18.46 8.03 18.24
C GLN A 3 -17.48 6.88 18.33
N VAL A 4 -17.27 6.18 17.22
CA VAL A 4 -16.36 5.04 17.15
C VAL A 4 -15.13 5.46 16.36
N LEU A 5 -13.96 5.28 16.96
CA LEU A 5 -12.70 5.55 16.31
C LEU A 5 -12.14 4.26 15.68
N THR A 6 -11.67 4.37 14.46
CA THR A 6 -10.93 3.28 13.81
C THR A 6 -9.45 3.56 14.01
N VAL A 7 -8.73 2.64 14.65
CA VAL A 7 -7.33 2.85 15.01
C VAL A 7 -6.47 1.73 14.45
N VAL A 8 -5.37 2.10 13.81
CA VAL A 8 -4.30 1.17 13.44
C VAL A 8 -3.18 1.34 14.45
N ARG A 9 -2.82 0.25 15.13
CA ARG A 9 -1.88 0.29 16.24
C ARG A 9 -0.50 -0.17 15.83
N ASN A 10 0.52 0.59 16.25
CA ASN A 10 1.92 0.17 16.12
C ASN A 10 2.24 -0.36 14.71
N ALA A 11 1.99 0.47 13.72
CA ALA A 11 2.08 0.04 12.31
C ALA A 11 3.45 -0.54 11.94
N ALA A 12 4.53 -0.01 12.54
CA ALA A 12 5.89 -0.45 12.24
C ALA A 12 6.14 -1.91 12.64
N ALA A 13 5.42 -2.42 13.62
CA ALA A 13 5.57 -3.79 14.14
C ALA A 13 4.26 -4.60 14.05
N SER A 14 3.30 -4.13 13.27
CA SER A 14 2.02 -4.81 13.12
C SER A 14 2.21 -6.23 12.58
N PRO A 15 1.59 -7.23 13.21
CA PRO A 15 1.49 -8.55 12.59
C PRO A 15 0.77 -8.45 11.25
N LEU A 16 1.15 -9.29 10.31
CA LEU A 16 0.55 -9.36 8.98
C LEU A 16 -0.09 -10.73 8.78
N GLY A 17 -1.07 -10.78 7.92
CA GLY A 17 -1.65 -12.04 7.46
C GLY A 17 -0.73 -12.81 6.54
N GLU A 18 -1.28 -13.79 5.84
CA GLU A 18 -0.52 -14.58 4.88
C GLU A 18 -0.04 -13.75 3.71
N THR A 19 1.16 -14.03 3.23
CA THR A 19 1.67 -13.40 2.02
C THR A 19 1.05 -14.02 0.78
N ALA A 20 0.91 -13.19 -0.25
CA ALA A 20 0.50 -13.63 -1.58
C ALA A 20 1.38 -12.95 -2.62
N PRO A 21 1.67 -13.64 -3.73
CA PRO A 21 2.49 -13.04 -4.79
C PRO A 21 1.73 -11.92 -5.50
N ALA A 22 2.48 -10.96 -6.01
CA ALA A 22 1.92 -9.93 -6.89
C ALA A 22 1.21 -10.61 -8.07
N ARG A 23 0.06 -10.06 -8.48
CA ARG A 23 -0.78 -10.65 -9.51
C ARG A 23 -0.22 -10.49 -10.92
N LEU A 24 0.52 -9.42 -11.16
CA LEU A 24 1.10 -9.09 -12.46
C LEU A 24 2.59 -8.79 -12.31
N PRO A 25 3.41 -9.78 -11.92
CA PRO A 25 4.83 -9.55 -11.70
C PRO A 25 5.56 -9.28 -13.00
N ILE A 26 6.62 -8.50 -12.92
CA ILE A 26 7.53 -8.19 -14.02
C ILE A 26 8.91 -8.68 -13.60
N GLY A 27 9.36 -9.81 -14.17
CA GLY A 27 10.65 -10.39 -13.84
C GLY A 27 10.71 -10.94 -12.41
N GLU A 28 11.93 -11.10 -11.91
CA GLU A 28 12.20 -11.64 -10.59
C GLU A 28 13.07 -10.66 -9.78
N PRO A 29 12.97 -10.69 -8.43
CA PRO A 29 12.12 -11.56 -7.61
C PRO A 29 10.65 -11.18 -7.71
N ILE A 30 9.75 -12.15 -7.43
CA ILE A 30 8.32 -11.88 -7.36
C ILE A 30 8.02 -11.33 -5.97
N ALA A 31 7.46 -10.13 -5.91
CA ALA A 31 7.07 -9.51 -4.66
C ALA A 31 5.96 -10.28 -3.96
N LEU A 32 6.10 -10.46 -2.65
CA LEU A 32 5.10 -11.09 -1.79
C LEU A 32 4.53 -10.01 -0.86
N ALA A 33 3.23 -9.87 -0.85
CA ALA A 33 2.55 -8.85 -0.05
C ALA A 33 1.62 -9.47 0.98
N ALA A 34 1.41 -8.74 2.06
CA ALA A 34 0.48 -9.12 3.11
C ALA A 34 -0.15 -7.87 3.73
N THR A 35 -1.30 -8.06 4.37
CA THR A 35 -2.05 -6.99 5.02
C THR A 35 -2.27 -7.32 6.49
N GLY A 36 -2.21 -6.30 7.33
CA GLY A 36 -2.54 -6.41 8.75
C GLY A 36 -3.54 -5.36 9.17
N GLN A 37 -4.27 -5.63 10.24
CA GLN A 37 -5.23 -4.71 10.85
C GLN A 37 -6.24 -4.11 9.86
N ALA A 38 -6.66 -4.88 8.87
CA ALA A 38 -7.63 -4.40 7.89
C ALA A 38 -8.98 -4.14 8.56
N GLN A 39 -9.48 -2.93 8.43
CA GLN A 39 -10.76 -2.50 9.00
C GLN A 39 -11.51 -1.67 7.98
N THR A 40 -12.82 -1.84 7.93
CA THR A 40 -13.68 -1.10 7.01
C THR A 40 -14.71 -0.32 7.80
N ASP A 41 -14.90 0.94 7.45
CA ASP A 41 -16.01 1.77 7.93
C ASP A 41 -17.02 1.89 6.79
N ASP A 42 -18.08 1.10 6.85
CA ASP A 42 -19.09 1.05 5.79
C ASP A 42 -19.88 2.35 5.69
N ALA A 43 -19.98 3.10 6.78
CA ALA A 43 -20.73 4.36 6.80
C ALA A 43 -20.13 5.40 5.86
N VAL A 44 -18.82 5.39 5.68
CA VAL A 44 -18.11 6.33 4.80
C VAL A 44 -17.42 5.65 3.62
N GLY A 45 -17.51 4.32 3.54
CA GLY A 45 -16.92 3.56 2.44
C GLY A 45 -15.39 3.57 2.45
N ALA A 46 -14.77 3.65 3.63
CA ALA A 46 -13.32 3.69 3.78
C ALA A 46 -12.78 2.40 4.37
N SER A 47 -11.62 1.97 3.91
CA SER A 47 -10.89 0.83 4.46
C SER A 47 -9.49 1.27 4.83
N VAL A 48 -9.04 0.85 6.01
CA VAL A 48 -7.71 1.19 6.53
C VAL A 48 -6.95 -0.07 6.91
N GLY A 49 -5.65 0.02 6.99
CA GLY A 49 -4.82 -1.09 7.43
C GLY A 49 -3.33 -0.82 7.27
N VAL A 50 -2.57 -1.89 7.43
CA VAL A 50 -1.12 -1.93 7.17
C VAL A 50 -0.88 -2.90 6.03
N TRP A 51 -0.03 -2.51 5.10
CA TRP A 51 0.36 -3.33 3.96
C TRP A 51 1.87 -3.37 3.87
N GLU A 52 2.41 -4.54 3.54
CA GLU A 52 3.83 -4.69 3.33
C GLU A 52 4.09 -5.56 2.10
N SER A 53 5.12 -5.22 1.33
CA SER A 53 5.57 -6.00 0.20
C SER A 53 7.08 -6.21 0.25
N SER A 54 7.51 -7.41 -0.06
CA SER A 54 8.92 -7.69 -0.31
C SER A 54 9.36 -7.07 -1.64
N PRO A 55 10.69 -7.00 -1.91
CA PRO A 55 11.19 -6.45 -3.17
C PRO A 55 10.66 -7.18 -4.41
N GLY A 56 10.46 -6.41 -5.47
CA GLY A 56 10.00 -6.90 -6.76
C GLY A 56 9.37 -5.79 -7.58
N VAL A 57 9.16 -6.07 -8.86
CA VAL A 57 8.54 -5.13 -9.81
C VAL A 57 7.23 -5.75 -10.27
N PHE A 58 6.15 -4.96 -10.26
CA PHE A 58 4.85 -5.46 -10.69
C PHE A 58 3.92 -4.33 -11.10
N ARG A 59 3.00 -4.65 -12.00
CA ARG A 59 1.94 -3.71 -12.38
C ARG A 59 0.82 -3.74 -11.35
N ARG A 60 0.20 -2.59 -11.15
CA ARG A 60 -0.94 -2.46 -10.23
C ARG A 60 -1.99 -1.51 -10.80
N HIS A 61 -3.25 -1.90 -10.63
CA HIS A 61 -4.40 -1.05 -10.84
C HIS A 61 -5.01 -0.73 -9.48
N LEU A 62 -5.00 0.52 -9.09
CA LEU A 62 -5.61 1.00 -7.85
C LEU A 62 -6.99 1.56 -8.21
N LYS A 63 -8.02 0.76 -7.97
CA LYS A 63 -9.40 1.12 -8.32
C LYS A 63 -9.90 2.31 -7.51
N ASN A 64 -9.67 2.29 -6.21
CA ASN A 64 -10.10 3.34 -5.29
C ASN A 64 -9.00 4.37 -5.09
N ARG A 65 -9.38 5.56 -4.61
CA ARG A 65 -8.39 6.48 -4.09
C ARG A 65 -7.69 5.85 -2.90
N GLU A 66 -6.42 6.09 -2.78
CA GLU A 66 -5.63 5.56 -1.67
C GLU A 66 -4.69 6.64 -1.16
N PHE A 67 -4.76 6.93 0.15
CA PHE A 67 -3.77 7.74 0.80
C PHE A 67 -2.91 6.83 1.66
N SER A 68 -1.59 6.85 1.44
CA SER A 68 -0.65 5.97 2.13
C SER A 68 0.47 6.76 2.76
N HIS A 69 0.88 6.33 3.95
CA HIS A 69 2.07 6.83 4.64
C HIS A 69 3.09 5.71 4.71
N ILE A 70 4.28 5.96 4.16
CA ILE A 70 5.35 4.96 4.14
C ILE A 70 5.99 4.90 5.52
N VAL A 71 5.92 3.73 6.14
CA VAL A 71 6.47 3.48 7.49
C VAL A 71 7.92 3.05 7.42
N SER A 72 8.26 2.18 6.46
CA SER A 72 9.62 1.67 6.29
C SER A 72 9.85 1.21 4.86
N GLY A 73 11.12 1.13 4.46
CA GLY A 73 11.51 0.70 3.12
C GLY A 73 11.49 1.84 2.11
N TRP A 74 11.66 1.50 0.85
CA TRP A 74 11.52 2.46 -0.24
C TRP A 74 11.23 1.79 -1.56
N CYS A 75 10.60 2.56 -2.43
CA CYS A 75 10.18 2.08 -3.74
C CYS A 75 10.16 3.22 -4.74
N ILE A 76 9.95 2.85 -6.00
CA ILE A 76 9.66 3.80 -7.07
C ILE A 76 8.32 3.37 -7.65
N PHE A 77 7.35 4.29 -7.68
CA PHE A 77 6.08 4.07 -8.37
C PHE A 77 6.04 4.93 -9.61
N THR A 78 5.78 4.31 -10.76
CA THR A 78 5.66 5.03 -12.04
C THR A 78 4.23 4.90 -12.52
N PRO A 79 3.41 5.96 -12.41
CA PRO A 79 2.07 5.95 -13.00
C PRO A 79 2.17 5.90 -14.52
N ASP A 80 1.21 5.24 -15.16
CA ASP A 80 1.17 5.18 -16.62
C ASP A 80 1.08 6.60 -17.20
N GLY A 81 1.95 6.90 -18.13
CA GLY A 81 2.01 8.23 -18.74
C GLY A 81 2.61 9.31 -17.87
N GLY A 82 3.12 8.97 -16.69
CA GLY A 82 3.72 9.93 -15.75
C GLY A 82 5.18 9.63 -15.46
N GLU A 83 5.75 10.47 -14.60
CA GLU A 83 7.15 10.34 -14.20
C GLU A 83 7.30 9.38 -13.01
N PRO A 84 8.45 8.70 -12.89
CA PRO A 84 8.74 7.90 -11.70
C PRO A 84 8.73 8.75 -10.44
N VAL A 85 8.11 8.22 -9.37
CA VAL A 85 8.05 8.87 -8.06
C VAL A 85 8.72 7.97 -7.05
N GLU A 86 9.77 8.48 -6.40
CA GLU A 86 10.43 7.78 -5.33
C GLU A 86 9.71 8.04 -4.00
N LEU A 87 9.45 6.96 -3.26
CA LEU A 87 8.77 7.02 -1.95
C LEU A 87 9.65 6.34 -0.91
N ARG A 88 9.89 7.02 0.19
CA ARG A 88 10.70 6.55 1.31
C ARG A 88 9.95 6.68 2.62
N ALA A 89 10.46 6.05 3.67
CA ALA A 89 9.90 6.19 5.02
C ALA A 89 9.71 7.66 5.37
N GLY A 90 8.53 8.00 5.86
CA GLY A 90 8.13 9.37 6.18
C GLY A 90 7.33 10.07 5.08
N ASP A 91 7.38 9.58 3.86
CA ASP A 91 6.60 10.15 2.76
C ASP A 91 5.15 9.69 2.83
N ALA A 92 4.24 10.55 2.40
CA ALA A 92 2.84 10.20 2.22
C ALA A 92 2.45 10.50 0.78
N VAL A 93 1.56 9.69 0.23
CA VAL A 93 1.17 9.78 -1.18
C VAL A 93 -0.33 9.56 -1.33
N LEU A 94 -0.95 10.37 -2.18
CA LEU A 94 -2.35 10.20 -2.57
C LEU A 94 -2.39 9.68 -4.00
N PHE A 95 -2.91 8.45 -4.15
CA PHE A 95 -3.17 7.86 -5.46
C PHE A 95 -4.59 8.20 -5.87
N PRO A 96 -4.80 8.74 -7.08
CA PRO A 96 -6.15 8.97 -7.58
C PRO A 96 -6.87 7.64 -7.84
N GLU A 97 -8.18 7.68 -7.95
CA GLU A 97 -8.92 6.49 -8.36
C GLU A 97 -8.54 6.06 -9.76
N ASN A 98 -8.62 4.75 -10.03
CA ASN A 98 -8.26 4.15 -11.32
C ASN A 98 -6.81 4.45 -11.73
N CYS A 99 -5.93 4.55 -10.74
CA CYS A 99 -4.51 4.77 -11.00
C CYS A 99 -3.84 3.46 -11.41
N GLU A 100 -3.25 3.44 -12.58
CA GLU A 100 -2.47 2.31 -13.07
C GLU A 100 -1.01 2.67 -13.17
N GLY A 101 -0.15 1.74 -12.81
CA GLY A 101 1.27 1.98 -12.88
C GLY A 101 2.09 0.77 -12.46
N VAL A 102 3.37 1.03 -12.25
CA VAL A 102 4.36 0.00 -11.90
C VAL A 102 4.98 0.33 -10.56
N TRP A 103 4.89 -0.63 -9.63
CA TRP A 103 5.65 -0.61 -8.39
C TRP A 103 7.01 -1.25 -8.63
N ASP A 104 8.05 -0.59 -8.19
CA ASP A 104 9.41 -1.14 -8.11
C ASP A 104 9.81 -1.06 -6.64
N ILE A 105 9.57 -2.14 -5.91
CA ILE A 105 9.88 -2.23 -4.48
C ILE A 105 11.35 -2.60 -4.35
N ARG A 106 12.16 -1.70 -3.80
CA ARG A 106 13.62 -1.84 -3.69
C ARG A 106 14.07 -2.37 -2.34
N GLU A 107 13.39 -1.94 -1.28
CA GLU A 107 13.52 -2.49 0.06
C GLU A 107 12.12 -2.80 0.56
N SER A 108 11.95 -3.87 1.33
CA SER A 108 10.63 -4.25 1.85
C SER A 108 9.90 -3.03 2.32
N LEU A 109 8.76 -2.76 1.69
CA LEU A 109 7.98 -1.55 1.87
C LEU A 109 6.80 -1.81 2.77
N ARG A 110 6.73 -1.07 3.88
CA ARG A 110 5.57 -1.11 4.77
C ARG A 110 4.89 0.25 4.76
N LYS A 111 3.57 0.26 4.67
CA LYS A 111 2.77 1.49 4.69
C LYS A 111 1.49 1.29 5.48
N THR A 112 0.99 2.38 6.04
CA THR A 112 -0.42 2.47 6.43
C THR A 112 -1.19 3.04 5.25
N TYR A 113 -2.45 2.64 5.10
CA TYR A 113 -3.25 3.08 3.96
C TYR A 113 -4.68 3.38 4.37
N ILE A 114 -5.31 4.24 3.61
CA ILE A 114 -6.77 4.39 3.58
C ILE A 114 -7.22 4.35 2.11
N LEU A 115 -8.18 3.47 1.84
CA LEU A 115 -8.89 3.39 0.55
C LEU A 115 -10.24 4.07 0.70
N PHE A 116 -10.60 4.93 -0.25
CA PHE A 116 -11.86 5.68 -0.13
C PHE A 116 -12.41 6.17 -1.45
#